data_66e0e60ba859f3c06539b3c57559cabe
#
_entry.id   66e0e60ba859f3c06539b3c57559cabe
#
_cell.length_a   1.000
_cell.length_b   1.000
_cell.length_c   1.000
_cell.angle_alpha   90.00
_cell.angle_beta   90.00
_cell.angle_gamma   90.00
#
_symmetry.space_group_name_H-M   'P 1'
#
loop_
_entity.id
_entity.type
_entity.pdbx_description
1 polymer ?
#
loop_
_entity_poly.entity_id
_entity_poly.type
_entity_poly.pdbx_seq_one_letter_code
_entity_poly.pdbx_strand_id
1 'polypeptide(L)'
;MKPFLFAAALVSAVAVTGCVSVLPEPFIPSALIALPADRAVAPSMPLQADVAVYPPETSRAFAGVDIAVRQDQEVIYLNDVRWSDNAPSLLQGAVVNALTKAGGPGRAAPAALGADVDYDVRWRIVDLSAGRETAPVRVEVQVSLVDASNRRMVAQQTFSAEGNPADRTPRARAAALAITAQKVADQVAAFVAGNMVAKPR
;
A
#
# COMPACT_ATOMS: atom_id res chain seq x y z
N MET A 1 59.96 -37.59 -45.12
CA MET A 1 60.20 -36.25 -44.60
C MET A 1 58.90 -35.55 -44.32
N LYS A 2 58.70 -35.24 -43.06
CA LYS A 2 57.70 -34.35 -42.43
C LYS A 2 56.20 -34.73 -42.44
N PRO A 3 55.74 -35.38 -41.36
CA PRO A 3 54.36 -35.30 -40.89
C PRO A 3 54.34 -34.62 -39.50
N PHE A 4 54.36 -33.30 -39.39
CA PHE A 4 54.35 -32.59 -38.10
C PHE A 4 53.45 -31.34 -38.10
N LEU A 5 52.48 -31.24 -38.99
CA LEU A 5 51.66 -30.04 -39.16
C LEU A 5 50.15 -30.25 -38.88
N PHE A 6 49.70 -31.41 -38.41
CA PHE A 6 48.26 -31.66 -38.18
C PHE A 6 47.85 -31.76 -36.68
N ALA A 7 48.77 -31.58 -35.76
CA ALA A 7 48.47 -31.72 -34.33
C ALA A 7 48.12 -30.40 -33.58
N ALA A 8 48.22 -29.23 -34.26
CA ALA A 8 48.01 -27.94 -33.59
C ALA A 8 46.58 -27.32 -33.74
N ALA A 9 45.70 -27.92 -34.53
CA ALA A 9 44.36 -27.35 -34.84
C ALA A 9 43.20 -27.87 -33.97
N LEU A 10 43.44 -28.83 -33.06
CA LEU A 10 42.36 -29.47 -32.29
C LEU A 10 42.22 -29.02 -30.85
N VAL A 11 43.06 -28.09 -30.36
CA VAL A 11 43.05 -27.64 -28.94
C VAL A 11 42.30 -26.31 -28.74
N SER A 12 41.87 -25.61 -29.82
CA SER A 12 41.26 -24.28 -29.70
C SER A 12 39.71 -24.27 -29.62
N ALA A 13 39.06 -25.41 -29.60
CA ALA A 13 37.56 -25.48 -29.69
C ALA A 13 36.81 -25.72 -28.37
N VAL A 14 37.48 -25.70 -27.20
CA VAL A 14 36.82 -26.06 -25.91
C VAL A 14 36.64 -24.86 -24.93
N ALA A 15 36.89 -23.63 -25.34
CA ALA A 15 36.91 -22.47 -24.43
C ALA A 15 35.67 -21.53 -24.54
N VAL A 16 34.52 -21.97 -25.07
CA VAL A 16 33.32 -21.10 -25.23
C VAL A 16 32.04 -21.72 -24.64
N THR A 17 32.13 -22.50 -23.58
CA THR A 17 30.93 -22.97 -22.86
C THR A 17 30.94 -22.53 -21.42
N GLY A 18 30.75 -21.25 -21.14
CA GLY A 18 30.76 -20.74 -19.80
C GLY A 18 30.05 -19.42 -19.59
N CYS A 19 29.02 -19.10 -20.36
CA CYS A 19 28.05 -18.08 -19.94
C CYS A 19 26.92 -18.75 -19.15
N VAL A 20 27.22 -19.23 -17.96
CA VAL A 20 26.19 -19.51 -16.97
C VAL A 20 25.63 -18.15 -16.59
N SER A 21 24.41 -17.86 -16.97
CA SER A 21 23.68 -16.67 -16.51
C SER A 21 23.46 -16.80 -15.01
N VAL A 22 24.31 -16.13 -14.23
CA VAL A 22 24.18 -15.96 -12.79
C VAL A 22 23.17 -14.83 -12.54
N LEU A 23 22.01 -14.90 -13.16
CA LEU A 23 20.87 -14.06 -12.75
C LEU A 23 20.26 -14.75 -11.52
N PRO A 24 20.19 -14.05 -10.38
CA PRO A 24 19.48 -14.60 -9.23
C PRO A 24 18.04 -14.93 -9.65
N GLU A 25 17.59 -16.10 -9.25
CA GLU A 25 16.19 -16.49 -9.51
C GLU A 25 15.26 -15.40 -8.95
N PRO A 26 14.24 -14.99 -9.72
CA PRO A 26 13.29 -13.99 -9.22
C PRO A 26 12.60 -14.54 -7.98
N PHE A 27 12.62 -13.78 -6.90
CA PHE A 27 11.91 -14.13 -5.68
C PHE A 27 10.40 -14.13 -5.95
N ILE A 28 9.78 -15.30 -5.86
CA ILE A 28 8.33 -15.47 -5.98
C ILE A 28 7.75 -15.56 -4.57
N PRO A 29 6.97 -14.56 -4.12
CA PRO A 29 6.34 -14.62 -2.80
C PRO A 29 5.31 -15.76 -2.75
N SER A 30 5.21 -16.43 -1.60
CA SER A 30 4.24 -17.51 -1.39
C SER A 30 2.79 -17.00 -1.29
N ALA A 31 2.60 -15.70 -0.97
CA ALA A 31 1.30 -15.06 -0.93
C ALA A 31 1.38 -13.57 -1.22
N LEU A 32 0.37 -13.08 -1.95
CA LEU A 32 0.06 -11.67 -2.11
C LEU A 32 -1.13 -11.30 -1.22
N ILE A 33 -0.99 -10.24 -0.46
CA ILE A 33 -1.98 -9.77 0.51
C ILE A 33 -2.66 -8.52 -0.03
N ALA A 34 -3.97 -8.55 -0.17
CA ALA A 34 -4.81 -7.40 -0.50
C ALA A 34 -5.56 -6.91 0.74
N LEU A 35 -6.03 -5.66 0.74
CA LEU A 35 -6.95 -5.20 1.76
C LEU A 35 -8.34 -5.84 1.55
N PRO A 36 -9.05 -6.24 2.63
CA PRO A 36 -10.33 -6.93 2.52
C PRO A 36 -11.48 -5.93 2.20
N ALA A 37 -11.62 -5.59 0.92
CA ALA A 37 -12.63 -4.63 0.44
C ALA A 37 -14.09 -5.05 0.75
N ASP A 38 -14.34 -6.35 0.91
CA ASP A 38 -15.61 -6.92 1.36
C ASP A 38 -15.96 -6.53 2.81
N ARG A 39 -14.94 -6.26 3.63
CA ARG A 39 -15.08 -5.83 5.03
C ARG A 39 -15.14 -4.31 5.19
N ALA A 40 -15.02 -3.54 4.12
CA ALA A 40 -15.10 -2.09 4.18
C ALA A 40 -16.46 -1.63 4.74
N VAL A 41 -16.42 -0.81 5.77
CA VAL A 41 -17.60 -0.25 6.44
C VAL A 41 -17.92 1.10 5.81
N ALA A 42 -19.16 1.26 5.36
CA ALA A 42 -19.63 2.55 4.85
C ALA A 42 -19.68 3.59 5.98
N PRO A 43 -19.29 4.85 5.73
CA PRO A 43 -19.56 5.96 6.63
C PRO A 43 -21.06 6.03 7.00
N SER A 44 -21.35 6.42 8.23
CA SER A 44 -22.73 6.64 8.68
C SER A 44 -23.39 7.87 8.03
N MET A 45 -22.59 8.81 7.56
CA MET A 45 -23.05 10.01 6.85
C MET A 45 -22.82 9.84 5.35
N PRO A 46 -23.84 10.18 4.51
CA PRO A 46 -23.70 10.16 3.06
C PRO A 46 -22.76 11.27 2.58
N LEU A 47 -22.10 11.04 1.46
CA LEU A 47 -21.25 12.03 0.80
C LEU A 47 -22.08 13.22 0.31
N GLN A 48 -21.79 14.41 0.81
CA GLN A 48 -22.53 15.64 0.45
C GLN A 48 -21.91 16.40 -0.73
N ALA A 49 -20.65 16.08 -1.10
CA ALA A 49 -19.88 16.79 -2.11
C ALA A 49 -18.90 15.85 -2.80
N ASP A 50 -18.36 16.27 -3.94
CA ASP A 50 -17.38 15.49 -4.69
C ASP A 50 -15.99 15.58 -4.05
N VAL A 51 -15.26 14.46 -3.96
CA VAL A 51 -13.97 14.39 -3.27
C VAL A 51 -12.93 13.59 -4.05
N ALA A 52 -11.74 14.16 -4.18
CA ALA A 52 -10.56 13.48 -4.69
C ALA A 52 -9.70 12.94 -3.55
N VAL A 53 -9.39 11.66 -3.58
CA VAL A 53 -8.47 11.02 -2.64
C VAL A 53 -7.11 10.93 -3.30
N TYR A 54 -6.11 11.60 -2.72
CA TYR A 54 -4.72 11.47 -3.19
C TYR A 54 -4.09 10.20 -2.65
N PRO A 55 -3.08 9.62 -3.34
CA PRO A 55 -2.27 8.57 -2.73
C PRO A 55 -1.57 9.13 -1.50
N PRO A 56 -1.50 8.40 -0.37
CA PRO A 56 -0.83 8.90 0.82
C PRO A 56 0.68 9.05 0.60
N GLU A 57 1.24 10.15 1.11
CA GLU A 57 2.68 10.31 1.24
C GLU A 57 3.22 9.32 2.27
N THR A 58 4.42 8.83 2.08
CA THR A 58 5.03 7.88 3.01
C THR A 58 6.55 7.86 2.92
N SER A 59 7.18 7.27 3.92
CA SER A 59 8.61 6.93 3.87
C SER A 59 8.86 5.76 2.91
N ARG A 60 10.09 5.60 2.46
CA ARG A 60 10.48 4.46 1.61
C ARG A 60 10.18 3.10 2.25
N ALA A 61 10.18 3.03 3.58
CA ALA A 61 9.89 1.80 4.31
C ALA A 61 8.49 1.24 4.05
N PHE A 62 7.52 2.10 3.71
CA PHE A 62 6.12 1.71 3.49
C PHE A 62 5.64 1.96 2.06
N ALA A 63 6.52 2.41 1.16
CA ALA A 63 6.12 2.83 -0.19
C ALA A 63 5.94 1.66 -1.16
N GLY A 64 6.55 0.51 -0.88
CA GLY A 64 6.61 -0.64 -1.79
C GLY A 64 5.56 -1.70 -1.53
N VAL A 65 5.87 -2.87 -2.08
CA VAL A 65 5.08 -4.09 -1.89
C VAL A 65 5.55 -4.93 -0.70
N ASP A 66 6.71 -4.64 -0.16
CA ASP A 66 7.24 -5.37 0.99
C ASP A 66 6.53 -4.93 2.28
N ILE A 67 6.21 -5.89 3.14
CA ILE A 67 5.50 -5.63 4.39
C ILE A 67 6.51 -5.38 5.49
N ALA A 68 6.53 -4.15 5.99
CA ALA A 68 7.46 -3.71 7.01
C ALA A 68 7.17 -4.36 8.38
N VAL A 69 8.24 -4.66 9.09
CA VAL A 69 8.24 -5.11 10.49
C VAL A 69 9.08 -4.14 11.29
N ARG A 70 8.50 -3.56 12.32
CA ARG A 70 9.23 -2.70 13.24
C ARG A 70 9.93 -3.55 14.30
N GLN A 71 11.22 -3.36 14.42
CA GLN A 71 12.07 -3.94 15.45
C GLN A 71 12.93 -2.84 16.07
N ASP A 72 12.51 -2.32 17.23
CA ASP A 72 13.17 -1.19 17.89
C ASP A 72 13.30 0.04 16.96
N GLN A 73 14.52 0.39 16.55
CA GLN A 73 14.82 1.49 15.62
C GLN A 73 15.01 1.01 14.18
N GLU A 74 14.89 -0.30 13.93
CA GLU A 74 15.09 -0.89 12.61
C GLU A 74 13.76 -1.23 11.95
N VAL A 75 13.76 -1.16 10.63
CA VAL A 75 12.68 -1.67 9.79
C VAL A 75 13.24 -2.83 8.97
N ILE A 76 12.70 -4.01 9.20
CA ILE A 76 12.94 -5.19 8.38
C ILE A 76 11.65 -5.56 7.63
N TYR A 77 11.68 -6.58 6.77
CA TYR A 77 10.51 -6.96 5.99
C TYR A 77 10.12 -8.41 6.26
N LEU A 78 8.81 -8.71 6.13
CA LEU A 78 8.33 -10.08 6.18
C LEU A 78 8.87 -10.88 4.99
N ASN A 79 9.30 -12.10 5.26
CA ASN A 79 9.67 -13.05 4.21
C ASN A 79 8.41 -13.68 3.61
N ASP A 80 8.49 -14.12 2.36
CA ASP A 80 7.50 -14.95 1.63
C ASP A 80 6.12 -14.33 1.41
N VAL A 81 5.84 -13.14 1.93
CA VAL A 81 4.56 -12.45 1.74
C VAL A 81 4.79 -11.00 1.34
N ARG A 82 3.95 -10.51 0.45
CA ARG A 82 3.98 -9.12 -0.02
C ARG A 82 2.58 -8.57 -0.15
N TRP A 83 2.47 -7.26 -0.20
CA TRP A 83 1.25 -6.61 -0.67
C TRP A 83 0.98 -6.95 -2.14
N SER A 84 -0.28 -7.01 -2.54
CA SER A 84 -0.70 -7.26 -3.94
C SER A 84 -0.41 -6.08 -4.87
N ASP A 85 -0.23 -4.89 -4.31
CA ASP A 85 0.19 -3.65 -4.97
C ASP A 85 0.98 -2.83 -3.94
N ASN A 86 1.55 -1.69 -4.33
CA ASN A 86 2.18 -0.80 -3.36
C ASN A 86 1.18 -0.33 -2.29
N ALA A 87 1.63 -0.22 -1.05
CA ALA A 87 0.76 0.07 0.08
C ALA A 87 -0.01 1.41 -0.04
N PRO A 88 0.58 2.50 -0.58
CA PRO A 88 -0.17 3.74 -0.85
C PRO A 88 -1.38 3.55 -1.76
N SER A 89 -1.25 2.79 -2.86
CA SER A 89 -2.36 2.52 -3.78
C SER A 89 -3.45 1.67 -3.12
N LEU A 90 -3.07 0.65 -2.35
CA LEU A 90 -4.02 -0.20 -1.62
C LEU A 90 -4.84 0.63 -0.63
N LEU A 91 -4.19 1.49 0.16
CA LEU A 91 -4.87 2.34 1.13
C LEU A 91 -5.75 3.40 0.46
N GLN A 92 -5.29 4.03 -0.62
CA GLN A 92 -6.10 4.95 -1.42
C GLN A 92 -7.36 4.25 -1.93
N GLY A 93 -7.21 3.08 -2.53
CA GLY A 93 -8.34 2.28 -3.02
C GLY A 93 -9.32 1.91 -1.92
N ALA A 94 -8.84 1.55 -0.72
CA ALA A 94 -9.68 1.24 0.43
C ALA A 94 -10.52 2.43 0.90
N VAL A 95 -9.92 3.64 0.98
CA VAL A 95 -10.64 4.87 1.34
C VAL A 95 -11.68 5.23 0.28
N VAL A 96 -11.32 5.19 -1.01
CA VAL A 96 -12.26 5.46 -2.12
C VAL A 96 -13.45 4.48 -2.07
N ASN A 97 -13.17 3.18 -1.86
CA ASN A 97 -14.21 2.16 -1.78
C ASN A 97 -15.16 2.38 -0.59
N ALA A 98 -14.61 2.73 0.58
CA ALA A 98 -15.42 3.03 1.76
C ALA A 98 -16.30 4.27 1.54
N LEU A 99 -15.74 5.35 0.96
CA LEU A 99 -16.49 6.56 0.61
C LEU A 99 -17.57 6.30 -0.43
N THR A 100 -17.30 5.48 -1.44
CA THR A 100 -18.29 5.11 -2.47
C THR A 100 -19.48 4.37 -1.86
N LYS A 101 -19.26 3.54 -0.83
CA LYS A 101 -20.32 2.85 -0.09
C LYS A 101 -21.19 3.78 0.75
N ALA A 102 -20.75 4.99 1.06
CA ALA A 102 -21.52 5.96 1.85
C ALA A 102 -22.81 6.41 1.13
N GLY A 103 -22.82 6.37 -0.20
CA GLY A 103 -23.92 6.92 -1.01
C GLY A 103 -24.03 8.43 -0.89
N GLY A 104 -25.15 9.00 -1.34
CA GLY A 104 -25.39 10.45 -1.31
C GLY A 104 -25.20 11.12 -2.66
N PRO A 105 -25.30 12.47 -2.74
CA PRO A 105 -25.17 13.22 -3.98
C PRO A 105 -23.72 13.39 -4.44
N GLY A 106 -22.74 13.30 -3.51
CA GLY A 106 -21.33 13.41 -3.81
C GLY A 106 -20.73 12.11 -4.34
N ARG A 107 -19.54 12.21 -4.92
CA ARG A 107 -18.77 11.10 -5.48
C ARG A 107 -17.36 11.12 -4.93
N ALA A 108 -16.76 9.95 -4.75
CA ALA A 108 -15.36 9.80 -4.39
C ALA A 108 -14.58 9.21 -5.56
N ALA A 109 -13.41 9.78 -5.85
CA ALA A 109 -12.55 9.30 -6.92
C ALA A 109 -11.07 9.39 -6.53
N PRO A 110 -10.19 8.54 -7.10
CA PRO A 110 -8.76 8.79 -7.03
C PRO A 110 -8.40 10.12 -7.69
N ALA A 111 -7.52 10.89 -7.07
CA ALA A 111 -7.10 12.21 -7.60
C ALA A 111 -6.47 12.15 -9.00
N ALA A 112 -5.89 11.00 -9.36
CA ALA A 112 -5.31 10.76 -10.69
C ALA A 112 -6.32 10.86 -11.85
N LEU A 113 -7.63 10.77 -11.58
CA LEU A 113 -8.67 10.96 -12.60
C LEU A 113 -8.79 12.43 -13.05
N GLY A 114 -8.25 13.40 -12.31
CA GLY A 114 -8.30 14.81 -12.67
C GLY A 114 -9.70 15.40 -12.72
N ALA A 115 -10.67 14.78 -12.03
CA ALA A 115 -12.03 15.27 -11.96
C ALA A 115 -12.09 16.61 -11.19
N ASP A 116 -13.02 17.48 -11.58
CA ASP A 116 -13.36 18.67 -10.78
C ASP A 116 -14.10 18.23 -9.53
N VAL A 117 -13.59 18.65 -8.36
CA VAL A 117 -14.07 18.19 -7.05
C VAL A 117 -14.17 19.35 -6.07
N ASP A 118 -14.99 19.17 -5.05
CA ASP A 118 -15.17 20.14 -3.98
C ASP A 118 -14.08 20.04 -2.90
N TYR A 119 -13.57 18.85 -2.66
CA TYR A 119 -12.61 18.57 -1.59
C TYR A 119 -11.48 17.63 -2.04
N ASP A 120 -10.29 17.87 -1.48
CA ASP A 120 -9.11 17.03 -1.59
C ASP A 120 -8.85 16.32 -0.25
N VAL A 121 -8.68 15.01 -0.25
CA VAL A 121 -8.12 14.25 0.87
C VAL A 121 -6.61 14.16 0.67
N ARG A 122 -5.86 14.86 1.52
CA ARG A 122 -4.39 14.84 1.59
C ARG A 122 -3.97 14.12 2.86
N TRP A 123 -3.08 13.16 2.76
CA TRP A 123 -2.74 12.34 3.90
C TRP A 123 -1.38 11.68 3.77
N ARG A 124 -0.88 11.17 4.88
CA ARG A 124 0.36 10.43 4.92
C ARG A 124 0.27 9.21 5.82
N ILE A 125 1.02 8.17 5.49
CA ILE A 125 1.26 7.01 6.33
C ILE A 125 2.40 7.36 7.30
N VAL A 126 2.10 7.32 8.59
CA VAL A 126 3.08 7.52 9.68
C VAL A 126 3.66 6.17 10.07
N ASP A 127 2.80 5.14 10.16
CA ASP A 127 3.19 3.76 10.45
C ASP A 127 2.30 2.78 9.69
N LEU A 128 2.91 1.75 9.12
CA LEU A 128 2.25 0.62 8.48
C LEU A 128 3.13 -0.62 8.68
N SER A 129 3.17 -1.13 9.89
CA SER A 129 4.11 -2.18 10.24
C SER A 129 3.48 -3.34 10.99
N ALA A 130 3.98 -4.53 10.74
CA ALA A 130 3.77 -5.67 11.61
C ALA A 130 4.69 -5.56 12.83
N GLY A 131 4.21 -6.01 13.99
CA GLY A 131 5.05 -6.18 15.16
C GLY A 131 5.95 -7.41 15.02
N ARG A 132 6.97 -7.54 15.88
CA ARG A 132 7.81 -8.73 15.92
C ARG A 132 7.05 -9.91 16.50
N GLU A 133 7.22 -11.09 15.93
CA GLU A 133 6.58 -12.34 16.38
C GLU A 133 5.06 -12.22 16.53
N THR A 134 4.56 -12.20 17.76
CA THR A 134 3.14 -12.03 18.12
C THR A 134 2.79 -10.61 18.56
N ALA A 135 3.73 -9.69 18.50
CA ALA A 135 3.45 -8.29 18.84
C ALA A 135 2.40 -7.71 17.88
N PRO A 136 1.58 -6.75 18.36
CA PRO A 136 0.54 -6.16 17.54
C PRO A 136 1.07 -5.55 16.25
N VAL A 137 0.28 -5.64 15.19
CA VAL A 137 0.46 -4.82 13.99
C VAL A 137 -0.06 -3.42 14.27
N ARG A 138 0.53 -2.40 13.63
CA ARG A 138 0.14 -1.00 13.81
C ARG A 138 -0.06 -0.32 12.47
N VAL A 139 -1.10 0.48 12.40
CA VAL A 139 -1.37 1.39 11.29
C VAL A 139 -1.64 2.77 11.87
N GLU A 140 -0.95 3.78 11.36
CA GLU A 140 -1.15 5.17 11.75
C GLU A 140 -1.07 6.06 10.51
N VAL A 141 -2.09 6.91 10.32
CA VAL A 141 -2.16 7.87 9.22
C VAL A 141 -2.56 9.23 9.74
N GLN A 142 -2.03 10.27 9.11
CA GLN A 142 -2.44 11.66 9.34
C GLN A 142 -3.18 12.16 8.10
N VAL A 143 -4.40 12.67 8.29
CA VAL A 143 -5.31 13.04 7.21
C VAL A 143 -5.69 14.51 7.34
N SER A 144 -5.71 15.21 6.20
CA SER A 144 -6.17 16.58 6.06
C SER A 144 -7.24 16.65 4.97
N LEU A 145 -8.39 17.20 5.28
CA LEU A 145 -9.43 17.54 4.30
C LEU A 145 -9.23 18.99 3.89
N VAL A 146 -9.11 19.22 2.59
CA VAL A 146 -8.81 20.55 2.01
C VAL A 146 -9.94 20.93 1.05
N ASP A 147 -10.45 22.14 1.16
CA ASP A 147 -11.36 22.72 0.18
C ASP A 147 -10.62 22.98 -1.13
N ALA A 148 -11.06 22.35 -2.22
CA ALA A 148 -10.35 22.40 -3.50
C ALA A 148 -10.38 23.79 -4.15
N SER A 149 -11.45 24.58 -3.90
CA SER A 149 -11.65 25.89 -4.53
C SER A 149 -10.72 26.99 -4.00
N ASN A 150 -10.45 26.99 -2.68
CA ASN A 150 -9.67 28.03 -2.01
C ASN A 150 -8.42 27.51 -1.31
N ARG A 151 -8.15 26.21 -1.38
CA ARG A 151 -6.98 25.53 -0.79
C ARG A 151 -6.89 25.64 0.74
N ARG A 152 -8.01 25.88 1.42
CA ARG A 152 -8.04 25.95 2.89
C ARG A 152 -8.23 24.56 3.49
N MET A 153 -7.47 24.28 4.54
CA MET A 153 -7.67 23.10 5.36
C MET A 153 -9.00 23.25 6.12
N VAL A 154 -9.90 22.28 5.93
CA VAL A 154 -11.21 22.21 6.59
C VAL A 154 -11.10 21.49 7.91
N ALA A 155 -10.43 20.34 7.91
CA ALA A 155 -10.23 19.51 9.07
C ALA A 155 -8.94 18.70 8.95
N GLN A 156 -8.37 18.30 10.09
CA GLN A 156 -7.20 17.44 10.16
C GLN A 156 -7.32 16.50 11.36
N GLN A 157 -6.94 15.24 11.17
CA GLN A 157 -6.94 14.24 12.25
C GLN A 157 -5.91 13.14 11.99
N THR A 158 -5.39 12.57 13.07
CA THR A 158 -4.56 11.36 13.05
C THR A 158 -5.42 10.17 13.46
N PHE A 159 -5.34 9.09 12.68
CA PHE A 159 -6.00 7.83 12.96
C PHE A 159 -4.94 6.77 13.21
N SER A 160 -5.15 5.96 14.24
CA SER A 160 -4.30 4.83 14.54
C SER A 160 -5.14 3.64 14.97
N ALA A 161 -4.67 2.44 14.60
CA ALA A 161 -5.25 1.19 15.06
C ALA A 161 -4.16 0.14 15.23
N GLU A 162 -4.41 -0.78 16.15
CA GLU A 162 -3.60 -1.96 16.37
C GLU A 162 -4.45 -3.21 16.16
N GLY A 163 -3.79 -4.29 15.77
CA GLY A 163 -4.41 -5.59 15.57
C GLY A 163 -3.48 -6.72 15.99
N ASN A 164 -4.04 -7.81 16.48
CA ASN A 164 -3.25 -8.96 16.90
C ASN A 164 -3.23 -10.01 15.79
N PRO A 165 -2.06 -10.53 15.38
CA PRO A 165 -1.97 -11.66 14.48
C PRO A 165 -2.50 -12.94 15.16
N ALA A 166 -3.10 -13.82 14.38
CA ALA A 166 -3.61 -15.10 14.88
C ALA A 166 -2.49 -16.03 15.34
N ASP A 167 -1.33 -15.94 14.69
CA ASP A 167 -0.12 -16.70 14.99
C ASP A 167 1.14 -15.95 14.54
N ARG A 168 2.31 -16.59 14.68
CA ARG A 168 3.63 -16.00 14.35
C ARG A 168 3.98 -16.05 12.87
N THR A 169 3.16 -16.68 12.02
CA THR A 169 3.50 -16.82 10.61
C THR A 169 3.50 -15.47 9.90
N PRO A 170 4.36 -15.25 8.91
CA PRO A 170 4.35 -14.03 8.10
C PRO A 170 2.96 -13.75 7.50
N ARG A 171 2.26 -14.80 7.09
CA ARG A 171 0.91 -14.70 6.51
C ARG A 171 -0.14 -14.19 7.51
N ALA A 172 -0.15 -14.72 8.74
CA ALA A 172 -1.09 -14.27 9.77
C ALA A 172 -0.82 -12.82 10.19
N ARG A 173 0.45 -12.43 10.29
CA ARG A 173 0.86 -11.05 10.59
C ARG A 173 0.44 -10.10 9.48
N ALA A 174 0.68 -10.45 8.23
CA ALA A 174 0.27 -9.68 7.07
C ALA A 174 -1.26 -9.55 6.97
N ALA A 175 -2.00 -10.62 7.23
CA ALA A 175 -3.45 -10.61 7.25
C ALA A 175 -4.01 -9.70 8.36
N ALA A 176 -3.44 -9.74 9.57
CA ALA A 176 -3.81 -8.84 10.66
C ALA A 176 -3.55 -7.37 10.29
N LEU A 177 -2.40 -7.09 9.64
CA LEU A 177 -2.07 -5.75 9.17
C LEU A 177 -3.07 -5.26 8.10
N ALA A 178 -3.46 -6.11 7.16
CA ALA A 178 -4.46 -5.78 6.13
C ALA A 178 -5.83 -5.45 6.74
N ILE A 179 -6.29 -6.22 7.72
CA ILE A 179 -7.55 -5.97 8.44
C ILE A 179 -7.47 -4.64 9.21
N THR A 180 -6.34 -4.38 9.87
CA THR A 180 -6.12 -3.14 10.63
C THR A 180 -6.05 -1.92 9.69
N ALA A 181 -5.40 -2.07 8.54
CA ALA A 181 -5.33 -1.04 7.51
C ALA A 181 -6.72 -0.70 6.93
N GLN A 182 -7.57 -1.72 6.68
CA GLN A 182 -8.95 -1.50 6.27
C GLN A 182 -9.74 -0.74 7.34
N LYS A 183 -9.61 -1.10 8.62
CA LYS A 183 -10.27 -0.37 9.72
C LYS A 183 -9.87 1.10 9.77
N VAL A 184 -8.59 1.42 9.55
CA VAL A 184 -8.12 2.81 9.48
C VAL A 184 -8.67 3.52 8.24
N ALA A 185 -8.72 2.86 7.08
CA ALA A 185 -9.34 3.42 5.88
C ALA A 185 -10.83 3.76 6.09
N ASP A 186 -11.57 2.91 6.81
CA ASP A 186 -12.98 3.16 7.17
C ASP A 186 -13.12 4.37 8.11
N GLN A 187 -12.21 4.54 9.07
CA GLN A 187 -12.18 5.72 9.94
C GLN A 187 -11.88 7.01 9.17
N VAL A 188 -10.94 6.95 8.23
CA VAL A 188 -10.64 8.07 7.32
C VAL A 188 -11.88 8.44 6.49
N ALA A 189 -12.55 7.45 5.91
CA ALA A 189 -13.76 7.68 5.12
C ALA A 189 -14.87 8.32 5.97
N ALA A 190 -15.08 7.85 7.20
CA ALA A 190 -16.06 8.42 8.12
C ALA A 190 -15.73 9.88 8.49
N PHE A 191 -14.44 10.18 8.75
CA PHE A 191 -13.98 11.54 9.00
C PHE A 191 -14.23 12.46 7.80
N VAL A 192 -13.91 12.01 6.60
CA VAL A 192 -14.12 12.79 5.36
C VAL A 192 -15.60 13.08 5.18
N ALA A 193 -16.46 12.06 5.23
CA ALA A 193 -17.91 12.23 5.09
C ALA A 193 -18.51 13.16 6.16
N GLY A 194 -18.00 13.08 7.41
CA GLY A 194 -18.49 13.87 8.54
C GLY A 194 -18.06 15.35 8.54
N ASN A 195 -17.02 15.72 7.77
CA ASN A 195 -16.49 17.09 7.73
C ASN A 195 -16.76 17.81 6.40
N MET A 196 -17.44 17.18 5.44
CA MET A 196 -17.87 17.81 4.20
C MET A 196 -19.22 18.47 4.37
N VAL A 197 -19.40 19.61 3.71
CA VAL A 197 -20.70 20.29 3.55
C VAL A 197 -21.05 20.32 2.08
N ALA A 198 -22.35 20.26 1.77
CA ALA A 198 -22.84 20.40 0.41
C ALA A 198 -22.42 21.74 -0.17
N LYS A 199 -21.91 21.75 -1.40
CA LYS A 199 -21.62 22.98 -2.15
C LYS A 199 -22.68 23.20 -3.23
N PRO A 200 -23.07 24.46 -3.48
CA PRO A 200 -23.95 24.76 -4.61
C PRO A 200 -23.22 24.41 -5.92
N ARG A 201 -23.94 23.72 -6.79
CA ARG A 201 -23.49 23.39 -8.16
C ARG A 201 -23.84 24.51 -9.11
#